data_b4852f473c89ed12d238fa7e665f3727
#
_entry.id   b4852f473c89ed12d238fa7e665f3727
#
_cell.length_a   1.000
_cell.length_b   1.000
_cell.length_c   1.000
_cell.angle_alpha   90.00
_cell.angle_beta   90.00
_cell.angle_gamma   90.00
#
_symmetry.space_group_name_H-M   'P 1'
#
loop_
_entity.id
_entity.type
_entity.pdbx_description
1 polymer ?
#
loop_
_entity_poly.entity_id
_entity_poly.type
_entity_poly.pdbx_seq_one_letter_code
_entity_poly.pdbx_strand_id
1 'polypeptide(L)'
;MLPIFGGQAGASQPVSTLQSKADSLAAKIATIQVKLQILSEEYDQAATREAQLNRDVHKDLRSIAEARDAVAEDKASLERQAIDAYVNGGSTSGVLSVLTGKENALPAEQTYLQAAAGNLSIAVSSLRFSEHALVTRTTQLRHDEAQSHLALKILGAARSHANALDTQLTATLKGVNGSLAAAVAQEEQQQATRAAAEAAARQAVQQAQQQSDATVSQGPADATPPGGDGPGLAAVRAAESQIGVPYVWGGSSPGYGFDCSGLTMWAWGQAGVSLPHSAEDQYLSVEHISLSQLQPGDLIFYAADGYVYHVIMYVGDGKAIQAEQTGTLIQVAPVWPGAFAAGRP
;
A
#
# COMPACT_ATOMS: atom_id res chain seq x y z
N MET A 1 73.32 33.24 7.04
CA MET A 1 72.55 32.06 7.42
C MET A 1 71.07 32.44 7.34
N LEU A 2 70.44 32.08 6.26
CA LEU A 2 69.01 32.31 6.06
C LEU A 2 68.30 30.93 6.28
N PRO A 3 67.21 30.86 7.02
CA PRO A 3 66.48 29.59 7.18
C PRO A 3 65.66 29.33 5.91
N ILE A 4 65.81 28.13 5.37
CA ILE A 4 65.02 27.57 4.29
C ILE A 4 63.66 27.15 4.91
N PHE A 5 62.59 27.89 4.59
CA PHE A 5 61.23 27.45 4.83
C PHE A 5 60.89 26.31 3.86
N GLY A 6 60.99 25.09 4.35
CA GLY A 6 60.42 23.92 3.68
C GLY A 6 58.90 23.99 3.67
N GLY A 7 58.32 24.49 2.58
CA GLY A 7 56.92 24.34 2.30
C GLY A 7 56.60 22.86 2.15
N GLN A 8 55.82 22.27 3.07
CA GLN A 8 55.19 20.99 2.84
C GLN A 8 54.21 21.15 1.69
N ALA A 9 54.60 20.74 0.52
CA ALA A 9 53.66 20.47 -0.58
C ALA A 9 52.71 19.37 -0.09
N GLY A 10 51.50 19.76 0.25
CA GLY A 10 50.43 18.81 0.47
C GLY A 10 50.32 17.95 -0.78
N ALA A 11 50.62 16.67 -0.66
CA ALA A 11 50.53 15.71 -1.74
C ALA A 11 49.08 15.73 -2.26
N SER A 12 48.91 16.37 -3.44
CA SER A 12 47.64 16.27 -4.18
C SER A 12 47.38 14.78 -4.47
N GLN A 13 46.34 14.24 -3.93
CA GLN A 13 45.95 12.86 -4.25
C GLN A 13 45.75 12.74 -5.77
N PRO A 14 46.19 11.65 -6.40
CA PRO A 14 45.98 11.48 -7.84
C PRO A 14 44.48 11.59 -8.16
N VAL A 15 44.13 12.23 -9.25
CA VAL A 15 42.75 12.43 -9.72
C VAL A 15 41.99 11.10 -9.77
N SER A 16 42.65 10.01 -10.15
CA SER A 16 42.10 8.65 -10.15
C SER A 16 41.65 8.17 -8.76
N THR A 17 42.33 8.58 -7.70
CA THR A 17 41.96 8.21 -6.31
C THR A 17 40.73 9.00 -5.84
N LEU A 18 40.60 10.26 -6.25
CA LEU A 18 39.45 11.10 -5.96
C LEU A 18 38.21 10.60 -6.74
N GLN A 19 38.40 10.23 -8.01
CA GLN A 19 37.37 9.66 -8.85
C GLN A 19 36.83 8.34 -8.25
N SER A 20 37.73 7.42 -7.91
CA SER A 20 37.35 6.14 -7.28
C SER A 20 36.61 6.30 -5.94
N LYS A 21 36.96 7.32 -5.15
CA LYS A 21 36.22 7.67 -3.92
C LYS A 21 34.84 8.24 -4.24
N ALA A 22 34.72 9.09 -5.25
CA ALA A 22 33.42 9.64 -5.70
C ALA A 22 32.50 8.53 -6.17
N ASP A 23 32.97 7.61 -7.00
CA ASP A 23 32.21 6.47 -7.50
C ASP A 23 31.71 5.56 -6.35
N SER A 24 32.60 5.28 -5.37
CA SER A 24 32.23 4.50 -4.19
C SER A 24 31.17 5.19 -3.33
N LEU A 25 31.22 6.51 -3.24
CA LEU A 25 30.28 7.29 -2.46
C LEU A 25 28.93 7.40 -3.16
N ALA A 26 28.92 7.64 -4.47
CA ALA A 26 27.70 7.61 -5.30
C ALA A 26 26.98 6.26 -5.19
N ALA A 27 27.70 5.14 -5.28
CA ALA A 27 27.14 3.82 -5.11
C ALA A 27 26.52 3.59 -3.72
N LYS A 28 27.15 4.12 -2.64
CA LYS A 28 26.60 4.05 -1.29
C LYS A 28 25.32 4.88 -1.15
N ILE A 29 25.31 6.09 -1.70
CA ILE A 29 24.15 6.97 -1.71
C ILE A 29 22.99 6.27 -2.42
N ALA A 30 23.20 5.78 -3.63
CA ALA A 30 22.18 5.04 -4.40
C ALA A 30 21.62 3.84 -3.61
N THR A 31 22.49 3.09 -2.94
CA THR A 31 22.05 1.96 -2.11
C THR A 31 21.16 2.41 -0.93
N ILE A 32 21.50 3.50 -0.27
CA ILE A 32 20.71 4.04 0.84
C ILE A 32 19.37 4.56 0.33
N GLN A 33 19.35 5.21 -0.82
CA GLN A 33 18.14 5.74 -1.45
C GLN A 33 17.14 4.63 -1.79
N VAL A 34 17.60 3.56 -2.45
CA VAL A 34 16.73 2.38 -2.74
C VAL A 34 16.18 1.76 -1.45
N LYS A 35 17.01 1.63 -0.40
CA LYS A 35 16.53 1.12 0.90
C LYS A 35 15.48 2.03 1.53
N LEU A 36 15.65 3.34 1.43
CA LEU A 36 14.65 4.29 1.94
C LEU A 36 13.33 4.17 1.18
N GLN A 37 13.37 3.99 -0.15
CA GLN A 37 12.16 3.78 -0.95
C GLN A 37 11.45 2.47 -0.59
N ILE A 38 12.19 1.35 -0.45
CA ILE A 38 11.62 0.07 0.00
C ILE A 38 10.96 0.23 1.39
N LEU A 39 11.63 0.90 2.33
CA LEU A 39 11.06 1.14 3.66
C LEU A 39 9.82 2.05 3.61
N SER A 40 9.76 3.01 2.67
CA SER A 40 8.56 3.82 2.46
C SER A 40 7.37 2.96 2.07
N GLU A 41 7.57 2.06 1.12
CA GLU A 41 6.52 1.15 0.67
C GLU A 41 6.09 0.16 1.77
N GLU A 42 7.03 -0.40 2.53
CA GLU A 42 6.71 -1.26 3.68
C GLU A 42 5.88 -0.51 4.75
N TYR A 43 6.20 0.77 4.97
CA TYR A 43 5.43 1.63 5.87
C TYR A 43 4.01 1.86 5.35
N ASP A 44 3.85 2.21 4.09
CA ASP A 44 2.55 2.53 3.49
C ASP A 44 1.63 1.31 3.46
N GLN A 45 2.16 0.13 3.13
CA GLN A 45 1.43 -1.13 3.23
C GLN A 45 1.01 -1.42 4.67
N ALA A 46 1.92 -1.26 5.63
CA ALA A 46 1.61 -1.47 7.05
C ALA A 46 0.59 -0.46 7.57
N ALA A 47 0.65 0.81 7.13
CA ALA A 47 -0.31 1.85 7.47
C ALA A 47 -1.70 1.57 6.89
N THR A 48 -1.77 1.14 5.64
CA THR A 48 -3.01 0.72 4.99
C THR A 48 -3.63 -0.48 5.72
N ARG A 49 -2.81 -1.49 6.06
CA ARG A 49 -3.22 -2.67 6.81
C ARG A 49 -3.74 -2.30 8.20
N GLU A 50 -3.04 -1.44 8.92
CA GLU A 50 -3.47 -0.95 10.24
C GLU A 50 -4.81 -0.23 10.17
N ALA A 51 -4.97 0.68 9.21
CA ALA A 51 -6.22 1.41 9.01
C ALA A 51 -7.41 0.46 8.69
N GLN A 52 -7.19 -0.61 7.93
CA GLN A 52 -8.20 -1.63 7.67
C GLN A 52 -8.55 -2.40 8.95
N LEU A 53 -7.55 -2.90 9.68
CA LEU A 53 -7.74 -3.64 10.93
C LEU A 53 -8.48 -2.80 11.97
N ASN A 54 -8.20 -1.51 12.06
CA ASN A 54 -8.90 -0.60 12.96
C ASN A 54 -10.38 -0.48 12.61
N ARG A 55 -10.73 -0.42 11.32
CA ARG A 55 -12.15 -0.47 10.87
C ARG A 55 -12.81 -1.81 11.23
N ASP A 56 -12.11 -2.92 11.05
CA ASP A 56 -12.61 -4.26 11.36
C ASP A 56 -12.82 -4.45 12.86
N VAL A 57 -11.90 -3.99 13.71
CA VAL A 57 -12.06 -3.94 15.17
C VAL A 57 -13.32 -3.16 15.58
N HIS A 58 -13.54 -1.98 14.99
CA HIS A 58 -14.76 -1.21 15.29
C HIS A 58 -16.04 -1.90 14.81
N LYS A 59 -16.00 -2.62 13.70
CA LYS A 59 -17.12 -3.44 13.22
C LYS A 59 -17.37 -4.60 14.15
N ASP A 60 -16.33 -5.30 14.58
CA ASP A 60 -16.44 -6.44 15.50
C ASP A 60 -17.00 -6.04 16.85
N LEU A 61 -16.59 -4.90 17.40
CA LEU A 61 -17.16 -4.37 18.65
C LEU A 61 -18.67 -4.14 18.54
N ARG A 62 -19.16 -3.59 17.43
CA ARG A 62 -20.61 -3.45 17.19
C ARG A 62 -21.29 -4.81 17.09
N SER A 63 -20.72 -5.72 16.30
CA SER A 63 -21.25 -7.08 16.12
C SER A 63 -21.27 -7.89 17.43
N ILE A 64 -20.33 -7.65 18.34
CA ILE A 64 -20.32 -8.26 19.67
C ILE A 64 -21.44 -7.69 20.54
N ALA A 65 -21.69 -6.38 20.47
CA ALA A 65 -22.82 -5.77 21.18
C ALA A 65 -24.16 -6.39 20.73
N GLU A 66 -24.39 -6.45 19.41
CA GLU A 66 -25.58 -7.10 18.83
C GLU A 66 -25.71 -8.59 19.25
N ALA A 67 -24.61 -9.33 19.24
CA ALA A 67 -24.61 -10.72 19.66
C ALA A 67 -24.91 -10.90 21.17
N ARG A 68 -24.46 -9.96 22.01
CA ARG A 68 -24.80 -9.93 23.45
C ARG A 68 -26.27 -9.66 23.67
N ASP A 69 -26.84 -8.72 22.91
CA ASP A 69 -28.28 -8.44 22.99
C ASP A 69 -29.11 -9.64 22.54
N ALA A 70 -28.72 -10.33 21.46
CA ALA A 70 -29.36 -11.58 21.01
C ALA A 70 -29.28 -12.68 22.07
N VAL A 71 -28.15 -12.87 22.72
CA VAL A 71 -28.00 -13.83 23.84
C VAL A 71 -28.94 -13.48 25.01
N ALA A 72 -29.06 -12.19 25.34
CA ALA A 72 -29.95 -11.74 26.41
C ALA A 72 -31.42 -11.97 26.05
N GLU A 73 -31.79 -11.68 24.80
CA GLU A 73 -33.16 -11.92 24.31
C GLU A 73 -33.52 -13.42 24.30
N ASP A 74 -32.61 -14.27 23.78
CA ASP A 74 -32.79 -15.72 23.76
C ASP A 74 -32.88 -16.31 25.17
N LYS A 75 -32.08 -15.83 26.14
CA LYS A 75 -32.19 -16.20 27.55
C LYS A 75 -33.55 -15.82 28.15
N ALA A 76 -34.00 -14.59 27.91
CA ALA A 76 -35.31 -14.15 28.37
C ALA A 76 -36.46 -14.92 27.69
N SER A 77 -36.32 -15.29 26.42
CA SER A 77 -37.26 -16.13 25.70
C SER A 77 -37.31 -17.54 26.30
N LEU A 78 -36.18 -18.16 26.55
CA LEU A 78 -36.06 -19.47 27.17
C LEU A 78 -36.71 -19.48 28.56
N GLU A 79 -36.45 -18.44 29.38
CA GLU A 79 -37.03 -18.29 30.71
C GLU A 79 -38.56 -18.18 30.65
N ARG A 80 -39.10 -17.33 29.76
CA ARG A 80 -40.56 -17.22 29.56
C ARG A 80 -41.19 -18.53 29.15
N GLN A 81 -40.60 -19.27 28.22
CA GLN A 81 -41.11 -20.55 27.74
C GLN A 81 -41.02 -21.63 28.81
N ALA A 82 -39.95 -21.62 29.63
CA ALA A 82 -39.83 -22.56 30.76
C ALA A 82 -40.88 -22.28 31.84
N ILE A 83 -41.16 -21.01 32.16
CA ILE A 83 -42.21 -20.60 33.10
C ILE A 83 -43.61 -21.00 32.55
N ASP A 84 -43.87 -20.73 31.26
CA ASP A 84 -45.16 -21.09 30.64
C ASP A 84 -45.38 -22.61 30.64
N ALA A 85 -44.37 -23.37 30.27
CA ALA A 85 -44.42 -24.85 30.34
C ALA A 85 -44.66 -25.37 31.78
N TYR A 86 -44.09 -24.72 32.79
CA TYR A 86 -44.29 -25.09 34.20
C TYR A 86 -45.66 -24.70 34.71
N VAL A 87 -46.14 -23.48 34.46
CA VAL A 87 -47.42 -22.95 34.96
C VAL A 87 -48.61 -23.62 34.26
N ASN A 88 -48.57 -23.73 32.92
CA ASN A 88 -49.68 -24.22 32.13
C ASN A 88 -49.61 -25.75 31.86
N GLY A 89 -48.43 -26.37 32.05
CA GLY A 89 -48.23 -27.82 31.88
C GLY A 89 -48.76 -28.72 33.04
N GLY A 90 -49.37 -28.10 34.08
CA GLY A 90 -50.17 -28.81 35.10
C GLY A 90 -49.47 -29.85 35.96
N SER A 91 -48.26 -29.66 36.33
CA SER A 91 -47.37 -30.34 37.27
C SER A 91 -46.07 -30.82 36.67
N THR A 92 -44.99 -30.77 37.45
CA THR A 92 -43.67 -31.34 37.10
C THR A 92 -43.73 -32.80 36.58
N SER A 93 -44.80 -33.52 36.88
CA SER A 93 -45.05 -34.86 36.40
C SER A 93 -45.41 -34.92 34.91
N GLY A 94 -46.15 -33.94 34.37
CA GLY A 94 -46.55 -33.90 32.96
C GLY A 94 -45.36 -33.65 32.02
N VAL A 95 -44.53 -32.65 32.31
CA VAL A 95 -43.31 -32.36 31.51
C VAL A 95 -42.32 -33.54 31.58
N LEU A 96 -42.15 -34.15 32.76
CA LEU A 96 -41.27 -35.29 32.94
C LEU A 96 -41.82 -36.56 32.21
N SER A 97 -43.15 -36.73 32.14
CA SER A 97 -43.78 -37.87 31.44
C SER A 97 -43.58 -37.81 29.93
N VAL A 98 -43.64 -36.60 29.33
CA VAL A 98 -43.36 -36.42 27.89
C VAL A 98 -41.88 -36.63 27.60
N LEU A 99 -40.98 -36.10 28.43
CA LEU A 99 -39.55 -36.31 28.30
C LEU A 99 -39.11 -37.76 28.55
N THR A 100 -39.88 -38.52 29.33
CA THR A 100 -39.60 -39.92 29.66
C THR A 100 -40.46 -40.92 28.90
N GLY A 101 -41.37 -40.49 28.02
CA GLY A 101 -42.20 -41.35 27.17
C GLY A 101 -43.29 -42.15 27.93
N LYS A 102 -43.80 -41.70 29.11
CA LYS A 102 -44.81 -42.32 29.83
C LYS A 102 -46.21 -41.87 29.37
N GLU A 103 -47.03 -42.82 28.84
CA GLU A 103 -48.33 -42.65 28.16
C GLU A 103 -49.54 -42.53 29.09
N ASN A 104 -49.67 -41.49 29.90
CA ASN A 104 -50.93 -41.37 30.73
C ASN A 104 -51.58 -39.96 30.67
N ALA A 105 -51.26 -39.15 29.65
CA ALA A 105 -51.90 -37.84 29.49
C ALA A 105 -53.04 -37.87 28.50
N LEU A 106 -54.12 -37.04 28.74
CA LEU A 106 -55.18 -36.82 27.78
C LEU A 106 -54.65 -36.28 26.44
N PRO A 107 -55.31 -36.61 25.30
CA PRO A 107 -54.75 -36.21 23.96
C PRO A 107 -54.50 -34.73 23.82
N ALA A 108 -55.29 -33.85 24.40
CA ALA A 108 -55.06 -32.38 24.36
C ALA A 108 -53.85 -31.96 25.21
N GLU A 109 -53.65 -32.59 26.36
CA GLU A 109 -52.52 -32.39 27.24
C GLU A 109 -51.21 -32.89 26.60
N GLN A 110 -51.26 -34.06 25.94
CA GLN A 110 -50.11 -34.57 25.16
C GLN A 110 -49.75 -33.66 24.04
N THR A 111 -50.71 -33.09 23.28
CA THR A 111 -50.45 -32.13 22.21
C THR A 111 -49.82 -30.85 22.75
N TYR A 112 -50.32 -30.32 23.88
CA TYR A 112 -49.75 -29.15 24.52
C TYR A 112 -48.32 -29.40 25.01
N LEU A 113 -48.07 -30.51 25.68
CA LEU A 113 -46.74 -30.85 26.19
C LEU A 113 -45.72 -31.11 25.07
N GLN A 114 -46.14 -31.69 23.95
CA GLN A 114 -45.31 -31.85 22.77
C GLN A 114 -44.95 -30.49 22.14
N ALA A 115 -45.94 -29.58 22.02
CA ALA A 115 -45.71 -28.23 21.52
C ALA A 115 -44.77 -27.42 22.45
N ALA A 116 -44.99 -27.49 23.77
CA ALA A 116 -44.14 -26.82 24.76
C ALA A 116 -42.70 -27.37 24.74
N ALA A 117 -42.52 -28.70 24.63
CA ALA A 117 -41.21 -29.32 24.51
C ALA A 117 -40.50 -28.90 23.20
N GLY A 118 -41.27 -28.83 22.10
CA GLY A 118 -40.77 -28.34 20.81
C GLY A 118 -40.29 -26.88 20.90
N ASN A 119 -41.09 -25.98 21.46
CA ASN A 119 -40.76 -24.59 21.68
C ASN A 119 -39.52 -24.42 22.57
N LEU A 120 -39.43 -25.17 23.65
CA LEU A 120 -38.26 -25.14 24.54
C LEU A 120 -36.99 -25.63 23.84
N SER A 121 -37.08 -26.68 23.01
CA SER A 121 -35.95 -27.17 22.20
C SER A 121 -35.46 -26.13 21.19
N ILE A 122 -36.41 -25.40 20.56
CA ILE A 122 -36.08 -24.31 19.63
C ILE A 122 -35.36 -23.17 20.39
N ALA A 123 -35.89 -22.76 21.56
CA ALA A 123 -35.28 -21.69 22.35
C ALA A 123 -33.87 -22.07 22.85
N VAL A 124 -33.64 -23.30 23.26
CA VAL A 124 -32.32 -23.81 23.65
C VAL A 124 -31.36 -23.78 22.43
N SER A 125 -31.87 -24.20 21.27
CA SER A 125 -31.06 -24.20 20.04
C SER A 125 -30.69 -22.79 19.59
N SER A 126 -31.62 -21.82 19.68
CA SER A 126 -31.38 -20.41 19.39
C SER A 126 -30.33 -19.83 20.34
N LEU A 127 -30.49 -20.05 21.65
CA LEU A 127 -29.50 -19.58 22.63
C LEU A 127 -28.09 -20.14 22.36
N ARG A 128 -27.98 -21.44 22.08
CA ARG A 128 -26.67 -22.03 21.74
C ARG A 128 -26.07 -21.42 20.49
N PHE A 129 -26.90 -21.14 19.48
CA PHE A 129 -26.45 -20.48 18.27
C PHE A 129 -25.92 -19.06 18.56
N SER A 130 -26.65 -18.25 19.32
CA SER A 130 -26.28 -16.90 19.70
C SER A 130 -25.00 -16.87 20.57
N GLU A 131 -24.88 -17.80 21.53
CA GLU A 131 -23.68 -17.96 22.35
C GLU A 131 -22.46 -18.33 21.50
N HIS A 132 -22.62 -19.25 20.54
CA HIS A 132 -21.54 -19.63 19.62
C HIS A 132 -21.14 -18.46 18.73
N ALA A 133 -22.10 -17.70 18.20
CA ALA A 133 -21.84 -16.49 17.42
C ALA A 133 -21.06 -15.46 18.23
N LEU A 134 -21.42 -15.24 19.50
CA LEU A 134 -20.69 -14.33 20.38
C LEU A 134 -19.24 -14.78 20.61
N VAL A 135 -19.02 -16.06 20.87
CA VAL A 135 -17.67 -16.62 21.04
C VAL A 135 -16.83 -16.43 19.77
N THR A 136 -17.40 -16.74 18.62
CA THR A 136 -16.73 -16.60 17.32
C THR A 136 -16.31 -15.15 17.06
N ARG A 137 -17.22 -14.18 17.26
CA ARG A 137 -16.95 -12.75 17.08
C ARG A 137 -15.92 -12.23 18.07
N THR A 138 -15.97 -12.67 19.32
CA THR A 138 -14.96 -12.29 20.32
C THR A 138 -13.60 -12.85 19.99
N THR A 139 -13.51 -14.03 19.40
CA THR A 139 -12.25 -14.63 18.94
C THR A 139 -11.69 -13.87 17.75
N GLN A 140 -12.54 -13.46 16.80
CA GLN A 140 -12.14 -12.63 15.66
C GLN A 140 -11.60 -11.28 16.12
N LEU A 141 -12.29 -10.59 17.03
CA LEU A 141 -11.81 -9.33 17.60
C LEU A 141 -10.41 -9.45 18.18
N ARG A 142 -10.15 -10.47 18.99
CA ARG A 142 -8.81 -10.68 19.57
C ARG A 142 -7.74 -10.92 18.50
N HIS A 143 -8.10 -11.63 17.44
CA HIS A 143 -7.19 -11.83 16.31
C HIS A 143 -6.86 -10.50 15.63
N ASP A 144 -7.86 -9.68 15.32
CA ASP A 144 -7.68 -8.42 14.60
C ASP A 144 -6.95 -7.37 15.46
N GLU A 145 -7.22 -7.31 16.78
CA GLU A 145 -6.44 -6.52 17.72
C GLU A 145 -4.95 -6.92 17.73
N ALA A 146 -4.67 -8.24 17.75
CA ALA A 146 -3.29 -8.72 17.73
C ALA A 146 -2.58 -8.37 16.41
N GLN A 147 -3.26 -8.46 15.27
CA GLN A 147 -2.74 -8.05 13.97
C GLN A 147 -2.50 -6.54 13.89
N SER A 148 -3.42 -5.71 14.44
CA SER A 148 -3.24 -4.26 14.53
C SER A 148 -2.01 -3.89 15.34
N HIS A 149 -1.80 -4.51 16.50
CA HIS A 149 -0.59 -4.31 17.29
C HIS A 149 0.70 -4.71 16.56
N LEU A 150 0.65 -5.75 15.74
CA LEU A 150 1.80 -6.16 14.91
C LEU A 150 2.07 -5.12 13.82
N ALA A 151 1.04 -4.63 13.13
CA ALA A 151 1.16 -3.59 12.11
C ALA A 151 1.77 -2.30 12.70
N LEU A 152 1.32 -1.86 13.88
CA LEU A 152 1.89 -0.70 14.58
C LEU A 152 3.37 -0.89 14.93
N LYS A 153 3.81 -2.10 15.29
CA LYS A 153 5.24 -2.40 15.52
C LYS A 153 6.05 -2.30 14.23
N ILE A 154 5.52 -2.81 13.13
CA ILE A 154 6.18 -2.72 11.80
C ILE A 154 6.32 -1.25 11.41
N LEU A 155 5.25 -0.45 11.55
CA LEU A 155 5.28 0.99 11.30
C LEU A 155 6.36 1.71 12.12
N GLY A 156 6.44 1.42 13.42
CA GLY A 156 7.45 2.00 14.30
C GLY A 156 8.88 1.60 13.92
N ALA A 157 9.09 0.34 13.55
CA ALA A 157 10.40 -0.16 13.11
C ALA A 157 10.82 0.45 11.78
N ALA A 158 9.94 0.47 10.78
CA ALA A 158 10.20 1.05 9.47
C ALA A 158 10.57 2.54 9.58
N ARG A 159 9.80 3.32 10.35
CA ARG A 159 10.10 4.72 10.63
C ARG A 159 11.45 4.93 11.33
N SER A 160 11.78 4.07 12.30
CA SER A 160 13.07 4.15 12.99
C SER A 160 14.24 3.85 12.07
N HIS A 161 14.10 2.83 11.22
CA HIS A 161 15.12 2.48 10.21
C HIS A 161 15.27 3.58 9.16
N ALA A 162 14.17 4.16 8.67
CA ALA A 162 14.22 5.26 7.73
C ALA A 162 14.95 6.48 8.30
N ASN A 163 14.66 6.87 9.54
CA ASN A 163 15.36 7.97 10.23
C ASN A 163 16.86 7.69 10.39
N ALA A 164 17.24 6.44 10.69
CA ALA A 164 18.64 6.06 10.81
C ALA A 164 19.37 6.15 9.46
N LEU A 165 18.75 5.68 8.37
CA LEU A 165 19.29 5.76 7.03
C LEU A 165 19.38 7.21 6.53
N ASP A 166 18.38 8.04 6.79
CA ASP A 166 18.39 9.47 6.46
C ASP A 166 19.51 10.21 7.21
N THR A 167 19.71 9.90 8.49
CA THR A 167 20.86 10.41 9.26
C THR A 167 22.17 9.96 8.67
N GLN A 168 22.29 8.71 8.27
CA GLN A 168 23.48 8.17 7.60
C GLN A 168 23.73 8.84 6.26
N LEU A 169 22.69 9.06 5.46
CA LEU A 169 22.75 9.77 4.19
C LEU A 169 23.26 11.20 4.39
N THR A 170 22.64 11.93 5.31
CA THR A 170 23.00 13.30 5.66
C THR A 170 24.46 13.40 6.15
N ALA A 171 24.90 12.47 7.01
CA ALA A 171 26.28 12.42 7.48
C ALA A 171 27.27 12.13 6.35
N THR A 172 26.89 11.21 5.43
CA THR A 172 27.68 10.87 4.26
C THR A 172 27.85 12.07 3.34
N LEU A 173 26.77 12.82 3.08
CA LEU A 173 26.78 14.04 2.26
C LEU A 173 27.60 15.18 2.90
N LYS A 174 27.48 15.37 4.22
CA LYS A 174 28.27 16.37 4.97
C LYS A 174 29.76 16.07 5.00
N GLY A 175 30.16 14.79 4.99
CA GLY A 175 31.57 14.37 4.97
C GLY A 175 32.27 14.61 3.64
N VAL A 176 31.54 15.11 2.66
CA VAL A 176 32.04 15.37 1.32
C VAL A 176 32.45 16.84 1.20
N ASN A 177 33.76 17.10 1.11
CA ASN A 177 34.27 18.44 0.78
C ASN A 177 33.69 18.89 -0.57
N GLY A 178 33.44 20.19 -0.74
CA GLY A 178 32.73 20.77 -1.90
C GLY A 178 33.22 20.31 -3.29
N SER A 179 34.53 20.05 -3.46
CA SER A 179 35.08 19.50 -4.70
C SER A 179 34.70 18.03 -4.96
N LEU A 180 34.54 17.25 -3.92
CA LEU A 180 34.11 15.83 -4.02
C LEU A 180 32.59 15.75 -4.24
N ALA A 181 31.82 16.62 -3.60
CA ALA A 181 30.38 16.75 -3.84
C ALA A 181 30.08 17.08 -5.31
N ALA A 182 30.85 18.02 -5.89
CA ALA A 182 30.73 18.37 -7.30
C ALA A 182 31.12 17.18 -8.22
N ALA A 183 32.13 16.38 -7.85
CA ALA A 183 32.53 15.22 -8.61
C ALA A 183 31.48 14.08 -8.53
N VAL A 184 30.88 13.86 -7.37
CA VAL A 184 29.77 12.89 -7.20
C VAL A 184 28.55 13.30 -8.02
N ALA A 185 28.15 14.58 -7.94
CA ALA A 185 27.02 15.08 -8.72
C ALA A 185 27.26 14.97 -10.23
N GLN A 186 28.50 15.22 -10.66
CA GLN A 186 28.87 15.07 -12.07
C GLN A 186 28.84 13.61 -12.52
N GLU A 187 29.28 12.69 -11.67
CA GLU A 187 29.23 11.25 -11.96
C GLU A 187 27.79 10.72 -12.00
N GLU A 188 26.94 11.12 -11.05
CA GLU A 188 25.50 10.79 -11.07
C GLU A 188 24.85 11.29 -12.37
N GLN A 189 25.16 12.51 -12.79
CA GLN A 189 24.66 13.07 -14.04
C GLN A 189 25.19 12.32 -15.27
N GLN A 190 26.45 11.89 -15.24
CA GLN A 190 27.03 11.07 -16.31
C GLN A 190 26.41 9.68 -16.36
N GLN A 191 26.18 9.04 -15.21
CA GLN A 191 25.50 7.75 -15.12
C GLN A 191 24.06 7.85 -15.64
N ALA A 192 23.32 8.88 -15.23
CA ALA A 192 21.98 9.16 -15.73
C ALA A 192 21.97 9.39 -17.26
N THR A 193 22.96 10.14 -17.77
CA THR A 193 23.09 10.41 -19.22
C THR A 193 23.45 9.14 -20.00
N ARG A 194 24.37 8.30 -19.48
CA ARG A 194 24.71 7.00 -20.09
C ARG A 194 23.53 6.06 -20.10
N ALA A 195 22.81 5.99 -18.98
CA ALA A 195 21.62 5.17 -18.85
C ALA A 195 20.48 5.64 -19.77
N ALA A 196 20.30 6.96 -19.94
CA ALA A 196 19.37 7.53 -20.91
C ALA A 196 19.78 7.22 -22.36
N ALA A 197 21.09 7.28 -22.68
CA ALA A 197 21.60 6.92 -23.99
C ALA A 197 21.43 5.42 -24.29
N GLU A 198 21.64 4.55 -23.32
CA GLU A 198 21.38 3.11 -23.45
C GLU A 198 19.88 2.80 -23.63
N ALA A 199 19.01 3.50 -22.92
CA ALA A 199 17.56 3.39 -23.09
C ALA A 199 17.13 3.86 -24.49
N ALA A 200 17.68 5.01 -24.97
CA ALA A 200 17.41 5.50 -26.30
C ALA A 200 17.94 4.53 -27.40
N ALA A 201 19.10 3.92 -27.18
CA ALA A 201 19.63 2.90 -28.07
C ALA A 201 18.75 1.65 -28.13
N ARG A 202 18.22 1.18 -26.99
CA ARG A 202 17.25 0.07 -26.94
C ARG A 202 15.93 0.41 -27.63
N GLN A 203 15.43 1.63 -27.44
CA GLN A 203 14.25 2.13 -28.15
C GLN A 203 14.47 2.21 -29.67
N ALA A 204 15.65 2.70 -30.10
CA ALA A 204 16.00 2.73 -31.53
C ALA A 204 16.08 1.34 -32.16
N VAL A 205 16.62 0.35 -31.43
CA VAL A 205 16.62 -1.06 -31.88
C VAL A 205 15.20 -1.62 -31.96
N GLN A 206 14.34 -1.33 -30.96
CA GLN A 206 12.93 -1.75 -30.99
C GLN A 206 12.15 -1.07 -32.12
N GLN A 207 12.38 0.22 -32.37
CA GLN A 207 11.79 0.95 -33.50
C GLN A 207 12.27 0.41 -34.84
N ALA A 208 13.56 0.05 -34.96
CA ALA A 208 14.09 -0.57 -36.16
C ALA A 208 13.51 -1.97 -36.40
N GLN A 209 13.27 -2.76 -35.36
CA GLN A 209 12.55 -4.03 -35.45
C GLN A 209 11.07 -3.84 -35.82
N GLN A 210 10.39 -2.86 -35.24
CA GLN A 210 9.00 -2.53 -35.59
C GLN A 210 8.88 -2.00 -37.03
N GLN A 211 9.90 -1.27 -37.53
CA GLN A 211 9.92 -0.84 -38.93
C GLN A 211 10.15 -2.00 -39.94
N SER A 212 10.85 -3.06 -39.50
CA SER A 212 11.00 -4.26 -40.37
C SER A 212 9.72 -5.10 -40.45
N ASP A 213 8.89 -5.06 -39.39
CA ASP A 213 7.59 -5.73 -39.38
C ASP A 213 6.45 -4.89 -40.00
N ALA A 214 6.65 -3.55 -40.12
CA ALA A 214 5.65 -2.63 -40.70
C ALA A 214 5.61 -2.58 -42.22
N THR A 215 6.47 -3.36 -42.91
CA THR A 215 6.49 -3.38 -44.39
C THR A 215 5.36 -4.24 -45.01
N VAL A 216 4.39 -4.74 -44.22
CA VAL A 216 3.30 -5.58 -44.68
C VAL A 216 1.91 -5.00 -44.41
N SER A 217 1.73 -3.73 -44.07
CA SER A 217 0.39 -3.13 -44.09
C SER A 217 0.43 -1.60 -44.15
N GLN A 218 0.24 -1.07 -45.35
CA GLN A 218 -0.04 0.35 -45.54
C GLN A 218 -1.55 0.59 -45.53
N GLY A 219 -1.99 1.36 -44.51
CA GLY A 219 -3.26 2.08 -44.49
C GLY A 219 -3.05 3.41 -43.76
N PRO A 220 -3.49 4.56 -44.32
CA PRO A 220 -3.21 5.86 -43.73
C PRO A 220 -4.06 6.04 -42.46
N ALA A 221 -3.39 6.19 -41.33
CA ALA A 221 -4.03 6.64 -40.08
C ALA A 221 -3.71 8.11 -39.86
N ASP A 222 -4.70 8.92 -40.15
CA ASP A 222 -4.78 10.33 -39.77
C ASP A 222 -4.85 10.39 -38.22
N ALA A 223 -3.76 10.70 -37.56
CA ALA A 223 -3.70 10.82 -36.11
C ALA A 223 -3.88 12.29 -35.73
N THR A 224 -5.14 12.72 -35.69
CA THR A 224 -5.52 13.88 -34.88
C THR A 224 -5.43 13.44 -33.41
N PRO A 225 -4.69 14.17 -32.54
CA PRO A 225 -4.74 13.86 -31.10
C PRO A 225 -6.16 14.11 -30.59
N PRO A 226 -6.79 13.17 -29.89
CA PRO A 226 -8.08 13.42 -29.30
C PRO A 226 -7.89 14.46 -28.18
N GLY A 227 -8.33 15.68 -28.46
CA GLY A 227 -8.60 16.71 -27.46
C GLY A 227 -9.85 16.31 -26.68
N GLY A 228 -9.71 15.45 -25.73
CA GLY A 228 -10.71 15.09 -24.74
C GLY A 228 -10.01 14.96 -23.40
N ASP A 229 -10.56 15.68 -22.39
CA ASP A 229 -10.09 15.61 -21.00
C ASP A 229 -10.37 14.22 -20.42
N GLY A 230 -9.59 13.23 -20.82
CA GLY A 230 -9.63 11.89 -20.24
C GLY A 230 -9.13 11.92 -18.78
N PRO A 231 -9.50 10.91 -17.95
CA PRO A 231 -9.07 10.81 -16.55
C PRO A 231 -7.55 10.93 -16.37
N GLY A 232 -6.76 10.35 -17.29
CA GLY A 232 -5.31 10.42 -17.26
C GLY A 232 -4.77 11.85 -17.35
N LEU A 233 -5.30 12.69 -18.25
CA LEU A 233 -4.91 14.10 -18.33
C LEU A 233 -5.37 14.91 -17.12
N ALA A 234 -6.51 14.57 -16.50
CA ALA A 234 -6.95 15.19 -15.27
C ALA A 234 -5.98 14.84 -14.12
N ALA A 235 -5.55 13.59 -14.01
CA ALA A 235 -4.56 13.15 -13.03
C ALA A 235 -3.20 13.85 -13.25
N VAL A 236 -2.74 13.97 -14.50
CA VAL A 236 -1.50 14.71 -14.82
C VAL A 236 -1.60 16.16 -14.34
N ARG A 237 -2.65 16.88 -14.69
CA ARG A 237 -2.85 18.29 -14.25
C ARG A 237 -2.88 18.40 -12.73
N ALA A 238 -3.51 17.46 -12.04
CA ALA A 238 -3.49 17.42 -10.59
C ALA A 238 -2.07 17.25 -10.05
N ALA A 239 -1.30 16.28 -10.55
CA ALA A 239 0.09 16.07 -10.16
C ALA A 239 0.96 17.29 -10.47
N GLU A 240 0.83 17.92 -11.64
CA GLU A 240 1.57 19.12 -12.04
C GLU A 240 1.30 20.30 -11.10
N SER A 241 0.10 20.42 -10.51
CA SER A 241 -0.19 21.44 -9.51
C SER A 241 0.62 21.31 -8.23
N GLN A 242 1.29 20.17 -8.03
CA GLN A 242 2.14 19.88 -6.87
C GLN A 242 3.64 20.02 -7.17
N ILE A 243 4.02 20.47 -8.37
CA ILE A 243 5.44 20.74 -8.69
C ILE A 243 6.00 21.73 -7.69
N GLY A 244 7.19 21.43 -7.15
CA GLY A 244 7.87 22.25 -6.14
C GLY A 244 7.46 21.93 -4.69
N VAL A 245 6.48 21.07 -4.47
CA VAL A 245 6.15 20.52 -3.13
C VAL A 245 7.24 19.52 -2.73
N PRO A 246 7.70 19.49 -1.47
CA PRO A 246 8.77 18.58 -1.05
C PRO A 246 8.29 17.13 -1.03
N TYR A 247 9.22 16.22 -1.31
CA TYR A 247 9.05 14.82 -0.96
C TYR A 247 8.93 14.68 0.55
N VAL A 248 7.92 13.97 1.00
CA VAL A 248 7.71 13.60 2.41
C VAL A 248 7.41 12.12 2.48
N TRP A 249 8.19 11.40 3.24
CA TRP A 249 8.04 9.98 3.46
C TRP A 249 6.67 9.65 4.10
N GLY A 250 5.87 8.75 3.47
CA GLY A 250 4.48 8.48 3.85
C GLY A 250 3.53 9.66 3.60
N GLY A 251 3.93 10.64 2.79
CA GLY A 251 3.15 11.83 2.48
C GLY A 251 2.19 11.61 1.32
N SER A 252 0.96 12.12 1.45
CA SER A 252 -0.09 11.93 0.42
C SER A 252 -1.05 13.12 0.30
N SER A 253 -0.63 14.31 0.73
CA SER A 253 -1.55 15.46 0.74
C SER A 253 -0.88 16.79 0.42
N PRO A 254 -1.60 17.68 -0.30
CA PRO A 254 -1.16 19.05 -0.51
C PRO A 254 -0.84 19.78 0.80
N GLY A 255 0.22 20.59 0.80
CA GLY A 255 0.64 21.38 1.95
C GLY A 255 1.48 20.62 2.99
N TYR A 256 1.40 19.29 3.02
CA TYR A 256 2.27 18.44 3.83
C TYR A 256 3.44 17.90 3.00
N GLY A 257 3.16 17.32 1.85
CA GLY A 257 4.10 16.72 0.92
C GLY A 257 3.63 15.34 0.46
N PHE A 258 4.39 14.74 -0.43
CA PHE A 258 4.06 13.47 -1.04
C PHE A 258 5.29 12.56 -1.12
N ASP A 259 5.10 11.25 -0.96
CA ASP A 259 5.99 10.26 -1.53
C ASP A 259 5.54 9.84 -2.95
N CYS A 260 6.20 8.85 -3.54
CA CYS A 260 5.94 8.46 -4.93
C CYS A 260 4.51 7.94 -5.14
N SER A 261 4.08 6.99 -4.33
CA SER A 261 2.75 6.37 -4.39
C SER A 261 1.65 7.30 -3.89
N GLY A 262 1.94 8.15 -2.91
CA GLY A 262 1.02 9.16 -2.42
C GLY A 262 0.70 10.24 -3.45
N LEU A 263 1.68 10.67 -4.25
CA LEU A 263 1.46 11.61 -5.34
C LEU A 263 0.52 11.03 -6.41
N THR A 264 0.80 9.82 -6.86
CA THR A 264 -0.01 9.15 -7.88
C THR A 264 -1.41 8.83 -7.38
N MET A 265 -1.53 8.32 -6.14
CA MET A 265 -2.81 8.09 -5.46
C MET A 265 -3.65 9.37 -5.38
N TRP A 266 -3.06 10.45 -4.89
CA TRP A 266 -3.77 11.71 -4.75
C TRP A 266 -4.20 12.27 -6.10
N ALA A 267 -3.30 12.28 -7.08
CA ALA A 267 -3.57 12.84 -8.41
C ALA A 267 -4.68 12.07 -9.15
N TRP A 268 -4.67 10.75 -9.11
CA TRP A 268 -5.73 9.93 -9.69
C TRP A 268 -7.03 10.03 -8.90
N GLY A 269 -6.95 10.24 -7.57
CA GLY A 269 -8.10 10.57 -6.74
C GLY A 269 -8.81 11.84 -7.21
N GLN A 270 -8.08 12.88 -7.66
CA GLN A 270 -8.67 14.08 -8.27
C GLN A 270 -9.35 13.80 -9.61
N ALA A 271 -8.92 12.77 -10.32
CA ALA A 271 -9.53 12.29 -11.56
C ALA A 271 -10.68 11.29 -11.33
N GLY A 272 -11.02 10.99 -10.05
CA GLY A 272 -12.11 10.08 -9.69
C GLY A 272 -11.73 8.60 -9.62
N VAL A 273 -10.43 8.27 -9.74
CA VAL A 273 -9.93 6.90 -9.62
C VAL A 273 -9.20 6.74 -8.29
N SER A 274 -9.59 5.73 -7.51
CA SER A 274 -8.97 5.43 -6.22
C SER A 274 -7.83 4.45 -6.41
N LEU A 275 -6.62 4.84 -6.00
CA LEU A 275 -5.44 3.99 -5.96
C LEU A 275 -5.01 3.75 -4.50
N PRO A 276 -4.37 2.62 -4.18
CA PRO A 276 -3.78 2.40 -2.87
C PRO A 276 -2.54 3.29 -2.67
N HIS A 277 -2.18 3.54 -1.39
CA HIS A 277 -0.95 4.26 -1.03
C HIS A 277 0.19 3.25 -0.87
N SER A 278 0.61 2.66 -1.96
CA SER A 278 1.75 1.77 -2.10
C SER A 278 2.02 1.54 -3.59
N ALA A 279 3.26 1.64 -4.03
CA ALA A 279 3.65 1.43 -5.43
C ALA A 279 3.42 -0.03 -5.85
N GLU A 280 3.70 -1.01 -4.97
CA GLU A 280 3.43 -2.42 -5.20
C GLU A 280 1.94 -2.68 -5.35
N ASP A 281 1.10 -2.15 -4.44
CA ASP A 281 -0.35 -2.35 -4.51
C ASP A 281 -0.96 -1.61 -5.71
N GLN A 282 -0.41 -0.45 -6.11
CA GLN A 282 -0.81 0.23 -7.35
C GLN A 282 -0.47 -0.64 -8.56
N TYR A 283 0.75 -1.20 -8.62
CA TYR A 283 1.13 -2.13 -9.69
C TYR A 283 0.18 -3.33 -9.80
N LEU A 284 -0.21 -3.91 -8.66
CA LEU A 284 -1.14 -5.05 -8.62
C LEU A 284 -2.59 -4.68 -8.96
N SER A 285 -2.98 -3.40 -8.84
CA SER A 285 -4.37 -2.94 -9.01
C SER A 285 -4.69 -2.36 -10.39
N VAL A 286 -3.68 -2.08 -11.22
CA VAL A 286 -3.87 -1.42 -12.53
C VAL A 286 -3.78 -2.40 -13.70
N GLU A 287 -4.35 -2.02 -14.86
CA GLU A 287 -4.16 -2.78 -16.10
C GLU A 287 -2.72 -2.62 -16.59
N HIS A 288 -1.99 -3.75 -16.72
CA HIS A 288 -0.61 -3.71 -17.20
C HIS A 288 -0.58 -3.45 -18.72
N ILE A 289 0.24 -2.48 -19.11
CA ILE A 289 0.42 -2.08 -20.51
C ILE A 289 1.90 -2.17 -20.92
N SER A 290 2.15 -2.21 -22.21
CA SER A 290 3.52 -2.11 -22.72
C SER A 290 4.07 -0.69 -22.53
N LEU A 291 5.36 -0.56 -22.19
CA LEU A 291 6.07 0.73 -22.14
C LEU A 291 6.03 1.51 -23.46
N SER A 292 5.78 0.83 -24.58
CA SER A 292 5.60 1.47 -25.89
C SER A 292 4.20 2.07 -26.10
N GLN A 293 3.24 1.79 -25.22
CA GLN A 293 1.85 2.24 -25.29
C GLN A 293 1.51 3.32 -24.28
N LEU A 294 2.53 3.91 -23.65
CA LEU A 294 2.38 4.94 -22.62
C LEU A 294 1.59 6.15 -23.13
N GLN A 295 0.61 6.55 -22.35
CA GLN A 295 -0.19 7.76 -22.52
C GLN A 295 -0.10 8.62 -21.26
N PRO A 296 -0.29 9.94 -21.34
CA PRO A 296 -0.30 10.78 -20.16
C PRO A 296 -1.29 10.29 -19.09
N GLY A 297 -0.81 10.14 -17.86
CA GLY A 297 -1.52 9.56 -16.72
C GLY A 297 -1.10 8.12 -16.40
N ASP A 298 -0.57 7.36 -17.35
CA ASP A 298 -0.08 6.00 -17.08
C ASP A 298 1.01 6.00 -16.02
N LEU A 299 1.03 4.94 -15.23
CA LEU A 299 2.01 4.73 -14.18
C LEU A 299 3.17 3.88 -14.68
N ILE A 300 4.38 4.25 -14.30
CA ILE A 300 5.61 3.51 -14.61
C ILE A 300 6.21 3.06 -13.28
N PHE A 301 6.53 1.78 -13.20
CA PHE A 301 6.96 1.11 -11.98
C PHE A 301 8.41 0.67 -12.05
N TYR A 302 9.10 0.75 -10.91
CA TYR A 302 10.48 0.29 -10.73
C TYR A 302 10.52 -0.75 -9.63
N ALA A 303 11.26 -1.84 -9.88
CA ALA A 303 11.35 -2.97 -8.95
C ALA A 303 12.79 -3.35 -8.65
N ALA A 304 13.02 -3.87 -7.45
CA ALA A 304 14.25 -4.51 -7.04
C ALA A 304 13.90 -5.82 -6.33
N ASP A 305 14.65 -6.89 -6.61
CA ASP A 305 14.46 -8.22 -6.00
C ASP A 305 13.01 -8.75 -6.09
N GLY A 306 12.29 -8.35 -7.16
CA GLY A 306 10.90 -8.76 -7.41
C GLY A 306 9.85 -7.93 -6.66
N TYR A 307 10.23 -6.87 -5.97
CA TYR A 307 9.36 -5.96 -5.24
C TYR A 307 9.33 -4.56 -5.88
N VAL A 308 8.14 -4.01 -6.14
CA VAL A 308 7.98 -2.67 -6.73
C VAL A 308 8.14 -1.63 -5.63
N TYR A 309 9.21 -0.86 -5.71
CA TYR A 309 9.58 0.11 -4.68
C TYR A 309 9.35 1.57 -5.08
N HIS A 310 9.03 1.85 -6.35
CA HIS A 310 8.83 3.22 -6.82
C HIS A 310 7.85 3.28 -7.99
N VAL A 311 7.09 4.38 -8.05
CA VAL A 311 6.13 4.68 -9.10
C VAL A 311 6.23 6.14 -9.54
N ILE A 312 6.12 6.38 -10.84
CA ILE A 312 6.06 7.70 -11.44
C ILE A 312 4.89 7.79 -12.42
N MET A 313 4.37 8.98 -12.68
CA MET A 313 3.28 9.18 -13.64
C MET A 313 3.80 9.76 -14.94
N TYR A 314 3.54 9.10 -16.04
CA TYR A 314 3.93 9.54 -17.38
C TYR A 314 3.13 10.79 -17.80
N VAL A 315 3.81 11.80 -18.32
CA VAL A 315 3.18 13.06 -18.75
C VAL A 315 3.31 13.32 -20.27
N GLY A 316 3.98 12.43 -20.99
CA GLY A 316 4.25 12.57 -22.43
C GLY A 316 5.72 12.85 -22.72
N ASP A 317 6.12 12.74 -23.99
CA ASP A 317 7.44 13.08 -24.52
C ASP A 317 8.62 12.44 -23.77
N GLY A 318 8.44 11.20 -23.28
CA GLY A 318 9.47 10.48 -22.51
C GLY A 318 9.75 11.08 -21.13
N LYS A 319 8.81 11.86 -20.59
CA LYS A 319 8.89 12.50 -19.27
C LYS A 319 7.84 11.96 -18.34
N ALA A 320 8.13 12.03 -17.05
CA ALA A 320 7.22 11.69 -15.98
C ALA A 320 7.29 12.71 -14.85
N ILE A 321 6.19 12.90 -14.14
CA ILE A 321 6.15 13.64 -12.88
C ILE A 321 6.33 12.66 -11.74
N GLN A 322 7.12 13.06 -10.74
CA GLN A 322 7.50 12.19 -9.63
C GLN A 322 7.81 12.95 -8.35
N ALA A 323 7.53 12.30 -7.22
CA ALA A 323 8.13 12.56 -5.92
C ALA A 323 9.24 11.52 -5.73
N GLU A 324 10.50 11.93 -5.88
CA GLU A 324 11.61 11.00 -6.07
C GLU A 324 12.13 10.43 -4.75
N GLN A 325 12.52 11.29 -3.81
CA GLN A 325 13.15 10.89 -2.54
C GLN A 325 13.23 12.04 -1.55
N THR A 326 13.57 11.73 -0.29
CA THR A 326 13.82 12.74 0.74
C THR A 326 14.87 13.75 0.29
N GLY A 327 14.56 15.04 0.42
CA GLY A 327 15.41 16.16 0.03
C GLY A 327 15.19 16.65 -1.40
N THR A 328 14.31 16.01 -2.18
CA THR A 328 13.91 16.49 -3.51
C THR A 328 12.53 17.13 -3.48
N LEU A 329 12.23 17.88 -4.54
CA LEU A 329 10.89 18.44 -4.78
C LEU A 329 10.21 17.64 -5.89
N ILE A 330 8.88 17.63 -5.89
CA ILE A 330 8.10 17.09 -6.99
C ILE A 330 8.48 17.83 -8.26
N GLN A 331 8.81 17.09 -9.31
CA GLN A 331 9.30 17.64 -10.58
C GLN A 331 8.90 16.76 -11.76
N VAL A 332 8.93 17.35 -12.94
CA VAL A 332 8.90 16.60 -14.21
C VAL A 332 10.34 16.35 -14.65
N ALA A 333 10.66 15.09 -14.90
CA ALA A 333 11.99 14.66 -15.33
C ALA A 333 11.87 13.60 -16.44
N PRO A 334 12.95 13.33 -17.20
CA PRO A 334 12.97 12.19 -18.11
C PRO A 334 12.68 10.87 -17.36
N VAL A 335 11.93 9.98 -18.03
CA VAL A 335 11.69 8.61 -17.48
C VAL A 335 13.03 7.91 -17.30
N TRP A 336 13.28 7.37 -16.11
CA TRP A 336 14.54 6.68 -15.81
C TRP A 336 14.66 5.38 -16.59
N PRO A 337 15.87 4.99 -16.96
CA PRO A 337 16.10 3.67 -17.53
C PRO A 337 15.87 2.58 -16.47
N GLY A 338 15.46 1.40 -16.94
CA GLY A 338 15.23 0.25 -16.04
C GLY A 338 13.81 0.17 -15.49
N ALA A 339 12.84 0.87 -16.09
CA ALA A 339 11.44 0.66 -15.78
C ALA A 339 11.08 -0.84 -15.84
N PHE A 340 10.45 -1.33 -14.76
CA PHE A 340 10.07 -2.72 -14.63
C PHE A 340 8.77 -3.01 -15.41
N ALA A 341 7.78 -2.13 -15.26
CA ALA A 341 6.46 -2.29 -15.87
C ALA A 341 5.78 -0.93 -16.06
N ALA A 342 4.67 -0.92 -16.79
CA ALA A 342 3.74 0.19 -16.85
C ALA A 342 2.30 -0.30 -16.66
N GLY A 343 1.43 0.60 -16.17
CA GLY A 343 0.03 0.29 -15.94
C GLY A 343 -0.87 1.50 -16.12
N ARG A 344 -2.13 1.23 -16.44
CA ARG A 344 -3.18 2.23 -16.65
C ARG A 344 -4.24 2.11 -15.58
N PRO A 345 -4.41 3.12 -14.72
CA PRO A 345 -5.49 3.19 -13.74
C PRO A 345 -6.88 3.36 -14.31
#